data_d7274ed5054e91ce5a1121086b4ed40c
#
_entry.id   d7274ed5054e91ce5a1121086b4ed40c
#
_cell.length_a   1.000
_cell.length_b   1.000
_cell.length_c   1.000
_cell.angle_alpha   90.00
_cell.angle_beta   90.00
_cell.angle_gamma   90.00
#
_symmetry.space_group_name_H-M   'P 1'
#
loop_
_entity.id
_entity.type
_entity.pdbx_description
1 polymer ?
#
loop_
_entity_poly.entity_id
_entity_poly.type
_entity_poly.pdbx_seq_one_letter_code
_entity_poly.pdbx_strand_id
1 'polypeptide(L)'
;MSWLLFIDESGHDHRNMPYEVRGGIALHAGQLWSFVQDLQRLELSSFGTPLAQFRKEKELKGCKLLDKDRFKWAAQSDPMSDETRRKHCRGFLTKGLEKKSPTRDEFTAYGQACLEMARGMFQSLRDHGAALFASIIPCDVEKPATYEAEEFLRKDHVFLLERFFYFLDGKKEHGLLVMDEVEKNE
;
A
#
# COMPACT_ATOMS: atom_id res chain seq x y z
N MET A 1 -8.50 -15.84 -19.43
CA MET A 1 -7.50 -14.87 -18.92
C MET A 1 -7.44 -15.01 -17.41
N SER A 2 -6.44 -14.45 -16.72
CA SER A 2 -6.26 -14.73 -15.29
C SER A 2 -6.21 -13.45 -14.48
N TRP A 3 -6.78 -13.47 -13.29
CA TRP A 3 -6.68 -12.43 -12.28
C TRP A 3 -5.62 -12.81 -11.26
N LEU A 4 -4.89 -11.82 -10.76
CA LEU A 4 -3.90 -11.97 -9.70
C LEU A 4 -4.45 -11.26 -8.46
N LEU A 5 -4.67 -11.99 -7.37
CA LEU A 5 -5.05 -11.42 -6.09
C LEU A 5 -3.80 -11.30 -5.21
N PHE A 6 -3.32 -10.09 -5.01
CA PHE A 6 -2.24 -9.76 -4.09
C PHE A 6 -2.83 -9.56 -2.70
N ILE A 7 -2.39 -10.35 -1.73
CA ILE A 7 -2.94 -10.35 -0.36
C ILE A 7 -1.86 -9.86 0.61
N ASP A 8 -2.27 -8.97 1.53
CA ASP A 8 -1.45 -8.47 2.61
C ASP A 8 -2.26 -8.37 3.91
N GLU A 9 -1.59 -8.29 5.04
CA GLU A 9 -2.15 -8.27 6.38
C GLU A 9 -1.77 -6.99 7.12
N SER A 10 -2.67 -6.50 7.96
CA SER A 10 -2.44 -5.32 8.79
C SER A 10 -3.17 -5.44 10.13
N GLY A 11 -2.62 -4.82 11.17
CA GLY A 11 -3.29 -4.71 12.47
C GLY A 11 -2.97 -5.80 13.49
N HIS A 12 -1.96 -6.64 13.26
CA HIS A 12 -1.58 -7.72 14.17
C HIS A 12 -1.07 -7.26 15.54
N ASP A 13 -0.62 -6.02 15.65
CA ASP A 13 -0.04 -5.51 16.89
C ASP A 13 -1.08 -5.12 17.95
N HIS A 14 -2.37 -5.09 17.63
CA HIS A 14 -3.53 -4.75 18.47
C HIS A 14 -3.39 -3.50 19.35
N ARG A 15 -2.21 -2.85 19.34
CA ARG A 15 -1.92 -1.68 20.17
C ARG A 15 -2.36 -0.38 19.53
N ASN A 16 -2.24 -0.33 18.21
CA ASN A 16 -2.50 0.88 17.42
C ASN A 16 -3.75 0.77 16.55
N MET A 17 -4.23 -0.45 16.30
CA MET A 17 -5.41 -0.69 15.47
C MET A 17 -6.40 -1.61 16.21
N PRO A 18 -7.69 -1.20 16.30
CA PRO A 18 -8.73 -2.00 16.94
C PRO A 18 -9.22 -3.15 16.05
N TYR A 19 -8.62 -3.36 14.89
CA TYR A 19 -9.01 -4.36 13.91
C TYR A 19 -7.79 -5.02 13.30
N GLU A 20 -7.88 -6.33 13.07
CA GLU A 20 -7.05 -7.01 12.09
C GLU A 20 -7.71 -6.90 10.72
N VAL A 21 -6.96 -6.51 9.71
CA VAL A 21 -7.43 -6.43 8.33
C VAL A 21 -6.60 -7.37 7.48
N ARG A 22 -7.27 -8.24 6.76
CA ARG A 22 -6.67 -8.99 5.67
C ARG A 22 -7.28 -8.50 4.38
N GLY A 23 -6.47 -7.88 3.56
CA GLY A 23 -6.91 -7.25 2.33
C GLY A 23 -6.20 -7.80 1.11
N GLY A 24 -6.83 -7.65 -0.03
CA GLY A 24 -6.23 -8.02 -1.31
C GLY A 24 -6.70 -7.14 -2.44
N ILE A 25 -5.81 -6.93 -3.40
CA ILE A 25 -6.11 -6.21 -4.63
C ILE A 25 -6.03 -7.22 -5.77
N ALA A 26 -7.15 -7.43 -6.46
CA ALA A 26 -7.18 -8.25 -7.66
C ALA A 26 -6.96 -7.37 -8.89
N LEU A 27 -5.99 -7.74 -9.71
CA LEU A 27 -5.68 -7.09 -10.98
C LEU A 27 -5.65 -8.15 -12.09
N HIS A 28 -6.23 -7.80 -13.24
CA HIS A 28 -6.14 -8.67 -14.41
C HIS A 28 -4.69 -8.78 -14.90
N ALA A 29 -4.20 -9.99 -15.13
CA ALA A 29 -2.79 -10.23 -15.48
C ALA A 29 -2.33 -9.42 -16.70
N GLY A 30 -3.21 -9.20 -17.69
CA GLY A 30 -2.92 -8.37 -18.84
C GLY A 30 -2.73 -6.88 -18.53
N GLN A 31 -3.15 -6.41 -17.35
CA GLN A 31 -2.99 -5.02 -16.91
C GLN A 31 -1.78 -4.81 -15.99
N LEU A 32 -1.18 -5.90 -15.49
CA LEU A 32 -0.13 -5.82 -14.47
C LEU A 32 1.05 -4.97 -14.92
N TRP A 33 1.54 -5.20 -16.13
CA TRP A 33 2.73 -4.48 -16.60
C TRP A 33 2.48 -2.99 -16.81
N SER A 34 1.34 -2.61 -17.42
CA SER A 34 0.96 -1.21 -17.58
C SER A 34 0.74 -0.53 -16.24
N PHE A 35 0.13 -1.22 -15.28
CA PHE A 35 -0.03 -0.73 -13.91
C PHE A 35 1.32 -0.45 -13.23
N VAL A 36 2.28 -1.38 -13.34
CA VAL A 36 3.64 -1.19 -12.79
C VAL A 36 4.32 0.03 -13.41
N GLN A 37 4.20 0.20 -14.74
CA GLN A 37 4.77 1.37 -15.43
C GLN A 37 4.11 2.67 -14.97
N ASP A 38 2.80 2.67 -14.73
CA ASP A 38 2.08 3.84 -14.21
C ASP A 38 2.53 4.20 -12.80
N LEU A 39 2.73 3.21 -11.92
CA LEU A 39 3.27 3.45 -10.59
C LEU A 39 4.69 4.04 -10.63
N GLN A 40 5.55 3.57 -11.53
CA GLN A 40 6.89 4.14 -11.70
C GLN A 40 6.84 5.59 -12.19
N ARG A 41 5.96 5.89 -13.17
CA ARG A 41 5.75 7.26 -13.66
C ARG A 41 5.22 8.17 -12.56
N LEU A 42 4.27 7.65 -11.78
CA LEU A 42 3.67 8.37 -10.64
C LEU A 42 4.72 8.67 -9.56
N GLU A 43 5.60 7.72 -9.23
CA GLU A 43 6.69 7.93 -8.29
C GLU A 43 7.62 9.06 -8.77
N LEU A 44 8.03 9.02 -10.03
CA LEU A 44 8.89 10.05 -10.61
C LEU A 44 8.20 11.42 -10.70
N SER A 45 6.91 11.47 -11.01
CA SER A 45 6.15 12.73 -11.06
C SER A 45 5.94 13.33 -9.69
N SER A 46 5.71 12.51 -8.65
CA SER A 46 5.48 12.96 -7.29
C SER A 46 6.77 13.42 -6.60
N PHE A 47 7.82 12.59 -6.63
CA PHE A 47 9.05 12.81 -5.86
C PHE A 47 10.23 13.35 -6.68
N GLY A 48 10.16 13.25 -8.00
CA GLY A 48 11.24 13.64 -8.91
C GLY A 48 12.41 12.67 -8.96
N THR A 49 12.30 11.50 -8.29
CA THR A 49 13.34 10.47 -8.21
C THR A 49 12.74 9.15 -7.75
N PRO A 50 13.31 7.99 -8.11
CA PRO A 50 12.91 6.70 -7.54
C PRO A 50 13.27 6.63 -6.06
N LEU A 51 12.31 6.30 -5.20
CA LEU A 51 12.50 6.24 -3.75
C LEU A 51 13.42 5.09 -3.31
N ALA A 52 13.50 4.02 -4.10
CA ALA A 52 14.37 2.88 -3.83
C ALA A 52 15.85 3.26 -3.66
N GLN A 53 16.29 4.38 -4.24
CA GLN A 53 17.67 4.89 -4.10
C GLN A 53 17.95 5.49 -2.70
N PHE A 54 16.91 5.86 -1.97
CA PHE A 54 17.01 6.58 -0.69
C PHE A 54 16.54 5.74 0.51
N ARG A 55 16.16 4.50 0.31
CA ARG A 55 15.66 3.62 1.36
C ARG A 55 16.52 2.37 1.49
N LYS A 56 16.74 1.94 2.73
CA LYS A 56 17.30 0.61 3.01
C LYS A 56 16.31 -0.48 2.61
N GLU A 57 15.03 -0.26 2.92
CA GLU A 57 13.92 -1.09 2.49
C GLU A 57 13.47 -0.59 1.13
N LYS A 58 13.54 -1.41 0.11
CA LYS A 58 13.13 -1.04 -1.26
C LYS A 58 11.61 -0.87 -1.41
N GLU A 59 10.86 -1.22 -0.38
CA GLU A 59 9.41 -1.21 -0.37
C GLU A 59 8.82 0.17 -0.01
N LEU A 60 7.75 0.57 -0.70
CA LEU A 60 6.96 1.75 -0.42
C LEU A 60 5.76 1.40 0.46
N LYS A 61 5.88 1.56 1.77
CA LYS A 61 4.79 1.23 2.71
C LYS A 61 3.69 2.29 2.72
N GLY A 62 2.45 1.87 2.56
CA GLY A 62 1.26 2.75 2.59
C GLY A 62 1.13 3.55 3.88
N CYS A 63 1.43 2.94 5.04
CA CYS A 63 1.43 3.63 6.34
C CYS A 63 2.46 4.77 6.42
N LYS A 64 3.56 4.69 5.67
CA LYS A 64 4.55 5.78 5.59
C LYS A 64 4.13 6.92 4.65
N LEU A 65 3.30 6.62 3.64
CA LEU A 65 2.74 7.66 2.75
C LEU A 65 1.61 8.44 3.44
N LEU A 66 0.77 7.75 4.20
CA LEU A 66 -0.44 8.29 4.82
C LEU A 66 -0.28 8.53 6.32
N ASP A 67 0.95 8.65 6.81
CA ASP A 67 1.21 9.02 8.20
C ASP A 67 0.69 10.43 8.52
N LYS A 68 0.17 10.61 9.74
CA LYS A 68 -0.37 11.89 10.22
C LYS A 68 0.58 13.07 10.03
N ASP A 69 1.88 12.84 10.12
CA ASP A 69 2.86 13.91 9.93
C ASP A 69 2.98 14.32 8.47
N ARG A 70 2.73 13.42 7.50
CA ARG A 70 2.68 13.77 6.07
C ARG A 70 1.54 14.75 5.78
N PHE A 71 0.37 14.55 6.39
CA PHE A 71 -0.75 15.49 6.27
C PHE A 71 -0.40 16.86 6.88
N LYS A 72 0.21 16.87 8.08
CA LYS A 72 0.64 18.11 8.72
C LYS A 72 1.67 18.86 7.89
N TRP A 73 2.66 18.16 7.35
CA TRP A 73 3.71 18.79 6.52
C TRP A 73 3.12 19.32 5.21
N ALA A 74 2.26 18.55 4.54
CA ALA A 74 1.60 18.99 3.31
C ALA A 74 0.76 20.26 3.49
N ALA A 75 0.15 20.43 4.67
CA ALA A 75 -0.72 21.56 5.00
C ALA A 75 0.03 22.83 5.44
N GLN A 76 1.37 22.83 5.48
CA GLN A 76 2.16 23.99 5.94
C GLN A 76 2.21 25.15 4.93
N SER A 77 1.89 24.89 3.66
CA SER A 77 1.75 25.90 2.61
C SER A 77 0.77 25.43 1.53
N ASP A 78 0.38 26.35 0.66
CA ASP A 78 -0.38 26.03 -0.55
C ASP A 78 0.34 24.99 -1.41
N PRO A 79 -0.37 24.29 -2.30
CA PRO A 79 0.23 23.32 -3.20
C PRO A 79 1.36 23.93 -4.03
N MET A 80 2.52 23.29 -3.97
CA MET A 80 3.69 23.72 -4.75
C MET A 80 3.54 23.29 -6.21
N SER A 81 4.17 24.03 -7.13
CA SER A 81 4.31 23.58 -8.51
C SER A 81 5.09 22.25 -8.56
N ASP A 82 4.83 21.42 -9.56
CA ASP A 82 5.47 20.12 -9.71
C ASP A 82 6.99 20.19 -9.73
N GLU A 83 7.55 21.20 -10.42
CA GLU A 83 8.99 21.41 -10.47
C GLU A 83 9.57 21.74 -9.11
N THR A 84 8.97 22.70 -8.39
CA THR A 84 9.37 23.10 -7.05
C THR A 84 9.26 21.95 -6.08
N ARG A 85 8.14 21.22 -6.09
CA ARG A 85 7.91 20.07 -5.23
C ARG A 85 8.98 18.99 -5.45
N ARG A 86 9.23 18.59 -6.70
CA ARG A 86 10.26 17.57 -7.04
C ARG A 86 11.66 18.01 -6.62
N LYS A 87 12.02 19.28 -6.79
CA LYS A 87 13.30 19.83 -6.34
C LYS A 87 13.47 19.68 -4.84
N HIS A 88 12.48 20.15 -4.05
CA HIS A 88 12.52 20.08 -2.59
C HIS A 88 12.43 18.66 -2.06
N CYS A 89 11.65 17.75 -2.70
CA CYS A 89 11.62 16.34 -2.35
C CYS A 89 12.98 15.68 -2.47
N ARG A 90 13.71 15.91 -3.55
CA ARG A 90 15.08 15.41 -3.69
C ARG A 90 15.99 15.94 -2.60
N GLY A 91 15.88 17.23 -2.26
CA GLY A 91 16.62 17.84 -1.15
C GLY A 91 16.32 17.15 0.18
N PHE A 92 15.03 16.91 0.48
CA PHE A 92 14.59 16.18 1.68
C PHE A 92 15.22 14.78 1.76
N LEU A 93 15.14 14.00 0.68
CA LEU A 93 15.64 12.63 0.61
C LEU A 93 17.17 12.59 0.74
N THR A 94 17.89 13.48 0.05
CA THR A 94 19.35 13.56 0.11
C THR A 94 19.83 13.92 1.52
N LYS A 95 19.21 14.92 2.15
CA LYS A 95 19.53 15.30 3.53
C LYS A 95 19.25 14.19 4.54
N GLY A 96 18.18 13.39 4.30
CA GLY A 96 17.90 12.21 5.11
C GLY A 96 19.03 11.20 5.08
N LEU A 97 19.61 10.91 3.90
CA LEU A 97 20.78 10.05 3.78
C LEU A 97 22.02 10.62 4.47
N GLU A 98 22.23 11.92 4.33
CA GLU A 98 23.39 12.63 4.93
C GLU A 98 23.20 12.92 6.42
N LYS A 99 22.06 12.52 7.03
CA LYS A 99 21.68 12.83 8.42
C LYS A 99 21.68 14.31 8.71
N LYS A 100 21.35 15.16 7.73
CA LYS A 100 21.16 16.60 7.84
C LYS A 100 19.69 16.92 8.06
N SER A 101 19.41 18.05 8.72
CA SER A 101 18.03 18.52 8.94
C SER A 101 17.45 19.12 7.67
N PRO A 102 16.28 18.64 7.20
CA PRO A 102 15.56 19.25 6.09
C PRO A 102 15.00 20.62 6.47
N THR A 103 14.77 21.47 5.48
CA THR A 103 14.07 22.75 5.65
C THR A 103 12.56 22.55 5.74
N ARG A 104 11.83 23.58 6.15
CA ARG A 104 10.36 23.58 6.19
C ARG A 104 9.77 23.26 4.80
N ASP A 105 10.27 23.90 3.75
CA ASP A 105 9.78 23.69 2.38
C ASP A 105 10.04 22.27 1.88
N GLU A 106 11.15 21.66 2.30
CA GLU A 106 11.46 20.26 1.97
C GLU A 106 10.50 19.29 2.68
N PHE A 107 10.16 19.53 3.95
CA PHE A 107 9.12 18.76 4.66
C PHE A 107 7.77 18.91 3.98
N THR A 108 7.37 20.13 3.65
CA THR A 108 6.10 20.41 2.98
C THR A 108 6.01 19.72 1.63
N ALA A 109 7.04 19.87 0.80
CA ALA A 109 7.10 19.23 -0.52
C ALA A 109 7.02 17.70 -0.44
N TYR A 110 7.75 17.10 0.51
CA TYR A 110 7.69 15.65 0.73
C TYR A 110 6.32 15.19 1.21
N GLY A 111 5.67 15.93 2.11
CA GLY A 111 4.31 15.67 2.54
C GLY A 111 3.31 15.72 1.37
N GLN A 112 3.37 16.79 0.55
CA GLN A 112 2.52 16.92 -0.63
C GLN A 112 2.76 15.80 -1.65
N ALA A 113 4.03 15.42 -1.89
CA ALA A 113 4.38 14.31 -2.78
C ALA A 113 3.84 12.95 -2.28
N CYS A 114 3.88 12.69 -0.97
CA CYS A 114 3.30 11.48 -0.38
C CYS A 114 1.79 11.39 -0.63
N LEU A 115 1.07 12.50 -0.42
CA LEU A 115 -0.38 12.53 -0.64
C LEU A 115 -0.74 12.39 -2.13
N GLU A 116 0.04 13.01 -3.02
CA GLU A 116 -0.15 12.86 -4.46
C GLU A 116 0.11 11.43 -4.91
N MET A 117 1.20 10.81 -4.45
CA MET A 117 1.49 9.41 -4.73
C MET A 117 0.33 8.51 -4.28
N ALA A 118 -0.17 8.68 -3.07
CA ALA A 118 -1.29 7.89 -2.56
C ALA A 118 -2.56 8.07 -3.41
N ARG A 119 -2.93 9.30 -3.74
CA ARG A 119 -4.09 9.57 -4.61
C ARG A 119 -3.93 8.96 -5.99
N GLY A 120 -2.75 9.13 -6.59
CA GLY A 120 -2.43 8.58 -7.90
C GLY A 120 -2.45 7.06 -7.93
N MET A 121 -2.01 6.38 -6.86
CA MET A 121 -2.11 4.92 -6.72
C MET A 121 -3.57 4.46 -6.76
N PHE A 122 -4.46 5.08 -5.99
CA PHE A 122 -5.89 4.72 -6.00
C PHE A 122 -6.53 5.00 -7.37
N GLN A 123 -6.15 6.11 -8.02
CA GLN A 123 -6.64 6.42 -9.36
C GLN A 123 -6.14 5.37 -10.36
N SER A 124 -4.86 5.02 -10.32
CA SER A 124 -4.27 4.01 -11.21
C SER A 124 -4.93 2.64 -11.03
N LEU A 125 -5.17 2.21 -9.78
CA LEU A 125 -5.91 0.97 -9.51
C LEU A 125 -7.30 0.98 -10.15
N ARG A 126 -8.01 2.09 -10.06
CA ARG A 126 -9.34 2.27 -10.67
C ARG A 126 -9.27 2.23 -12.20
N ASP A 127 -8.30 2.92 -12.80
CA ASP A 127 -8.14 3.02 -14.25
C ASP A 127 -7.75 1.66 -14.87
N HIS A 128 -7.04 0.83 -14.11
CA HIS A 128 -6.71 -0.55 -14.50
C HIS A 128 -7.80 -1.57 -14.12
N GLY A 129 -8.95 -1.13 -13.61
CA GLY A 129 -10.07 -2.01 -13.27
C GLY A 129 -9.80 -2.97 -12.14
N ALA A 130 -8.93 -2.59 -11.20
CA ALA A 130 -8.64 -3.41 -10.03
C ALA A 130 -9.88 -3.58 -9.13
N ALA A 131 -10.01 -4.75 -8.50
CA ALA A 131 -11.02 -5.02 -7.49
C ALA A 131 -10.37 -5.16 -6.12
N LEU A 132 -11.00 -4.56 -5.09
CA LEU A 132 -10.54 -4.63 -3.70
C LEU A 132 -11.37 -5.65 -2.94
N PHE A 133 -10.68 -6.53 -2.20
CA PHE A 133 -11.26 -7.48 -1.26
C PHE A 133 -10.69 -7.22 0.12
N ALA A 134 -11.52 -7.24 1.15
CA ALA A 134 -11.05 -7.12 2.53
C ALA A 134 -11.94 -7.90 3.49
N SER A 135 -11.31 -8.51 4.47
CA SER A 135 -11.93 -9.08 5.65
C SER A 135 -11.40 -8.34 6.87
N ILE A 136 -12.29 -7.91 7.76
CA ILE A 136 -11.96 -7.11 8.94
C ILE A 136 -12.45 -7.87 10.16
N ILE A 137 -11.55 -8.12 11.12
CA ILE A 137 -11.85 -8.79 12.38
C ILE A 137 -11.59 -7.81 13.53
N PRO A 138 -12.60 -7.49 14.35
CA PRO A 138 -12.38 -6.74 15.58
C PRO A 138 -11.46 -7.49 16.53
N CYS A 139 -10.60 -6.77 17.26
CA CYS A 139 -9.62 -7.37 18.15
C CYS A 139 -10.24 -8.02 19.42
N ASP A 140 -11.52 -7.73 19.70
CA ASP A 140 -12.28 -8.30 20.80
C ASP A 140 -13.00 -9.62 20.47
N VAL A 141 -12.86 -10.12 19.23
CA VAL A 141 -13.42 -11.41 18.85
C VAL A 141 -12.56 -12.53 19.46
N GLU A 142 -13.16 -13.24 20.41
CA GLU A 142 -12.51 -14.39 21.04
C GLU A 142 -12.35 -15.57 20.06
N LYS A 143 -11.21 -16.24 20.14
CA LYS A 143 -10.99 -17.47 19.40
C LYS A 143 -11.84 -18.59 20.01
N PRO A 144 -12.51 -19.43 19.19
CA PRO A 144 -13.21 -20.60 19.73
C PRO A 144 -12.26 -21.49 20.57
N ALA A 145 -12.74 -22.02 21.69
CA ALA A 145 -11.94 -22.87 22.58
C ALA A 145 -11.39 -24.15 21.89
N THR A 146 -12.00 -24.55 20.80
CA THR A 146 -11.62 -25.71 19.96
C THR A 146 -10.74 -25.30 18.78
N TYR A 147 -10.24 -24.08 18.72
CA TYR A 147 -9.43 -23.60 17.61
C TYR A 147 -8.00 -24.13 17.71
N GLU A 148 -7.67 -25.10 16.88
CA GLU A 148 -6.29 -25.55 16.67
C GLU A 148 -5.75 -24.85 15.42
N ALA A 149 -4.79 -23.94 15.61
CA ALA A 149 -4.28 -23.04 14.58
C ALA A 149 -3.64 -23.76 13.37
N GLU A 150 -3.20 -25.00 13.57
CA GLU A 150 -2.48 -25.80 12.58
C GLU A 150 -3.39 -26.53 11.58
N GLU A 151 -4.67 -26.74 11.94
CA GLU A 151 -5.59 -27.57 11.14
C GLU A 151 -6.57 -26.75 10.30
N PHE A 152 -6.76 -25.45 10.56
CA PHE A 152 -7.81 -24.67 9.92
C PHE A 152 -7.30 -23.35 9.33
N LEU A 153 -7.66 -23.12 8.08
CA LEU A 153 -7.53 -21.80 7.50
C LEU A 153 -8.41 -20.81 8.28
N ARG A 154 -7.84 -19.70 8.75
CA ARG A 154 -8.59 -18.66 9.50
C ARG A 154 -9.80 -18.20 8.69
N LYS A 155 -10.91 -17.89 9.37
CA LYS A 155 -12.18 -17.46 8.72
C LYS A 155 -12.02 -16.22 7.85
N ASP A 156 -11.15 -15.31 8.21
CA ASP A 156 -10.85 -14.12 7.42
C ASP A 156 -10.23 -14.46 6.05
N HIS A 157 -9.34 -15.46 5.99
CA HIS A 157 -8.85 -15.99 4.73
C HIS A 157 -9.97 -16.66 3.92
N VAL A 158 -10.77 -17.49 4.59
CA VAL A 158 -11.88 -18.20 3.92
C VAL A 158 -12.81 -17.18 3.28
N PHE A 159 -13.26 -16.16 4.01
CA PHE A 159 -14.16 -15.13 3.47
C PHE A 159 -13.54 -14.33 2.33
N LEU A 160 -12.25 -14.00 2.43
CA LEU A 160 -11.56 -13.28 1.36
C LEU A 160 -11.49 -14.13 0.09
N LEU A 161 -11.08 -15.39 0.23
CA LEU A 161 -10.94 -16.32 -0.89
C LEU A 161 -12.29 -16.68 -1.52
N GLU A 162 -13.32 -16.88 -0.70
CA GLU A 162 -14.68 -17.13 -1.16
C GLU A 162 -15.22 -15.96 -2.02
N ARG A 163 -15.03 -14.73 -1.57
CA ARG A 163 -15.41 -13.54 -2.33
C ARG A 163 -14.65 -13.43 -3.66
N PHE A 164 -13.37 -13.75 -3.64
CA PHE A 164 -12.58 -13.77 -4.86
C PHE A 164 -13.04 -14.89 -5.80
N PHE A 165 -13.38 -16.05 -5.27
CA PHE A 165 -13.95 -17.14 -6.06
C PHE A 165 -15.26 -16.72 -6.76
N TYR A 166 -16.21 -16.14 -6.03
CA TYR A 166 -17.46 -15.65 -6.63
C TYR A 166 -17.22 -14.54 -7.67
N PHE A 167 -16.24 -13.67 -7.45
CA PHE A 167 -15.84 -12.70 -8.45
C PHE A 167 -15.34 -13.37 -9.73
N LEU A 168 -14.48 -14.38 -9.63
CA LEU A 168 -13.95 -15.14 -10.77
C LEU A 168 -15.06 -15.91 -11.48
N ASP A 169 -15.97 -16.54 -10.72
CA ASP A 169 -17.10 -17.27 -11.32
C ASP A 169 -18.02 -16.32 -12.10
N GLY A 170 -18.30 -15.14 -11.56
CA GLY A 170 -19.07 -14.11 -12.28
C GLY A 170 -18.38 -13.61 -13.56
N LYS A 171 -17.05 -13.63 -13.59
CA LYS A 171 -16.24 -13.26 -14.77
C LYS A 171 -16.02 -14.43 -15.72
N LYS A 172 -16.26 -15.66 -15.28
CA LYS A 172 -15.91 -16.91 -16.00
C LYS A 172 -14.40 -16.96 -16.32
N GLU A 173 -13.58 -16.55 -15.39
CA GLU A 173 -12.13 -16.48 -15.51
C GLU A 173 -11.43 -17.21 -14.35
N HIS A 174 -10.12 -17.41 -14.48
CA HIS A 174 -9.28 -18.04 -13.46
C HIS A 174 -8.53 -16.97 -12.66
N GLY A 175 -8.06 -17.34 -11.46
CA GLY A 175 -7.25 -16.48 -10.62
C GLY A 175 -6.09 -17.20 -9.96
N LEU A 176 -5.07 -16.44 -9.61
CA LEU A 176 -3.92 -16.87 -8.82
C LEU A 176 -3.83 -15.98 -7.57
N LEU A 177 -3.46 -16.59 -6.45
CA LEU A 177 -3.17 -15.90 -5.21
C LEU A 177 -1.68 -15.55 -5.17
N VAL A 178 -1.37 -14.32 -4.83
CA VAL A 178 -0.01 -13.82 -4.58
C VAL A 178 0.03 -13.38 -3.13
N MET A 179 0.71 -14.14 -2.30
CA MET A 179 0.87 -13.88 -0.88
C MET A 179 2.30 -13.41 -0.62
N ASP A 180 2.46 -12.50 0.33
CA ASP A 180 3.79 -12.15 0.82
C ASP A 180 4.37 -13.34 1.59
N GLU A 181 5.69 -13.44 1.61
CA GLU A 181 6.38 -14.47 2.38
C GLU A 181 6.19 -14.15 3.87
N VAL A 182 5.57 -15.09 4.59
CA VAL A 182 5.42 -14.94 6.05
C VAL A 182 6.82 -15.06 6.65
N GLU A 183 7.38 -13.95 7.12
CA GLU A 183 8.59 -14.00 7.93
C GLU A 183 8.28 -14.90 9.14
N LYS A 184 8.84 -16.10 9.14
CA LYS A 184 8.86 -16.94 10.33
C LYS A 184 9.73 -16.20 11.34
N ASN A 185 9.12 -15.55 12.31
CA ASN A 185 9.82 -15.13 13.51
C ASN A 185 10.31 -16.42 14.20
N GLU A 186 11.59 -16.73 13.99
CA GLU A 186 12.32 -17.73 14.76
C GLU A 186 12.53 -17.25 16.21
#